data_000107ec7de3153d5eaa679acb639794
#
_entry.id   000107ec7de3153d5eaa679acb639794
#
_cell.length_a   1.000
_cell.length_b   1.000
_cell.length_c   1.000
_cell.angle_alpha   90.00
_cell.angle_beta   90.00
_cell.angle_gamma   90.00
#
_symmetry.space_group_name_H-M   'P 1'
#
loop_
_entity.id
_entity.type
_entity.pdbx_description
1 polymer ?
#
loop_
_entity_poly.entity_id
_entity_poly.type
_entity_poly.pdbx_seq_one_letter_code
_entity_poly.pdbx_strand_id
1 'polypeptide(L)'
;MGRTNRSVVRIGALVPLTRPGWVEAGRHLLAGLELAVSNVNASGGINGRPLDLIVRDTAADPKKAEAAVDELAELNVVALAGEYHSVVARAVATRADALRVPFLCSSAVLDALIDQPTNWVARIAPVQSHGWRIYADFLLNAGHRRIAVASQSSLYWASGIRVLQDYFTTRGGTVVEFDLHSSGPANVCDELVNSRATALILLVGYPEPAVSIVKSVRRDQRLAQIMIGAPAGQPEFADWATLLGDDSVAIPFLRYRPERLSPFGTRVETALHERLVEAPSFVAFEGYDTITVLAHMLRSYGEDRTHIAESWPRVSVEGTRGQIQFSRMPNINVWQCGWPPIQVVDREPARPDRFRTLYVGEAAD
;
A
#
# COMPACT_ATOMS: atom_id res chain seq x y z
N MET A 1 26.06 -30.76 26.79
CA MET A 1 25.64 -29.36 26.60
C MET A 1 24.16 -29.36 26.20
N GLY A 2 23.29 -29.05 27.15
CA GLY A 2 21.83 -29.02 26.94
C GLY A 2 21.48 -27.94 25.96
N ARG A 3 20.75 -28.27 24.88
CA ARG A 3 20.01 -27.31 24.07
C ARG A 3 18.97 -26.66 24.99
N THR A 4 19.24 -25.46 25.48
CA THR A 4 18.25 -24.64 26.10
C THR A 4 17.14 -24.45 25.04
N ASN A 5 15.96 -24.94 25.32
CA ASN A 5 14.76 -24.75 24.51
C ASN A 5 14.44 -23.23 24.57
N ARG A 6 15.09 -22.44 23.69
CA ARG A 6 14.90 -20.99 23.63
C ARG A 6 13.49 -20.78 23.05
N SER A 7 12.57 -20.29 23.86
CA SER A 7 11.24 -19.94 23.42
C SER A 7 11.30 -18.99 22.21
N VAL A 8 10.52 -19.27 21.19
CA VAL A 8 10.44 -18.49 19.94
C VAL A 8 9.63 -17.22 20.17
N VAL A 9 10.05 -16.10 19.59
CA VAL A 9 9.25 -14.86 19.54
C VAL A 9 8.36 -14.91 18.32
N ARG A 10 7.05 -14.69 18.46
CA ARG A 10 6.08 -14.86 17.37
C ARG A 10 5.46 -13.54 16.95
N ILE A 11 5.47 -13.26 15.64
CA ILE A 11 4.71 -12.17 15.00
C ILE A 11 3.66 -12.80 14.10
N GLY A 12 2.42 -12.30 14.15
CA GLY A 12 1.36 -12.67 13.22
C GLY A 12 1.43 -11.81 11.97
N ALA A 13 1.30 -12.41 10.78
CA ALA A 13 1.24 -11.69 9.51
C ALA A 13 -0.10 -11.92 8.81
N LEU A 14 -0.72 -10.83 8.35
CA LEU A 14 -1.99 -10.80 7.63
C LEU A 14 -1.73 -10.31 6.21
N VAL A 15 -1.96 -11.17 5.22
CA VAL A 15 -1.61 -10.91 3.82
C VAL A 15 -2.68 -11.48 2.88
N PRO A 16 -3.01 -10.83 1.75
CA PRO A 16 -3.97 -11.34 0.77
C PRO A 16 -3.29 -12.30 -0.21
N LEU A 17 -3.28 -13.60 0.07
CA LEU A 17 -2.59 -14.61 -0.73
C LEU A 17 -3.50 -15.35 -1.71
N THR A 18 -4.82 -15.24 -1.55
CA THR A 18 -5.80 -15.86 -2.44
C THR A 18 -6.84 -14.85 -2.92
N ARG A 19 -7.48 -15.16 -4.06
CA ARG A 19 -8.58 -14.34 -4.60
C ARG A 19 -9.79 -14.35 -3.65
N PRO A 20 -10.59 -13.27 -3.61
CA PRO A 20 -10.57 -12.10 -4.48
C PRO A 20 -9.49 -11.05 -4.15
N GLY A 21 -8.59 -11.33 -3.20
CA GLY A 21 -7.48 -10.45 -2.87
C GLY A 21 -6.52 -10.22 -4.05
N TRP A 22 -5.76 -9.15 -3.98
CA TRP A 22 -4.70 -8.89 -4.93
C TRP A 22 -3.47 -9.74 -4.57
N VAL A 23 -3.43 -10.95 -5.15
CA VAL A 23 -2.45 -12.01 -4.81
C VAL A 23 -1.01 -11.56 -5.05
N GLU A 24 -0.76 -10.82 -6.15
CA GLU A 24 0.59 -10.34 -6.47
C GLU A 24 1.11 -9.37 -5.39
N ALA A 25 0.27 -8.42 -4.97
CA ALA A 25 0.62 -7.52 -3.86
C ALA A 25 0.86 -8.28 -2.56
N GLY A 26 0.01 -9.28 -2.25
CA GLY A 26 0.19 -10.16 -1.09
C GLY A 26 1.50 -10.94 -1.13
N ARG A 27 1.88 -11.48 -2.30
CA ARG A 27 3.13 -12.20 -2.50
C ARG A 27 4.35 -11.29 -2.28
N HIS A 28 4.31 -10.06 -2.79
CA HIS A 28 5.36 -9.06 -2.57
C HIS A 28 5.47 -8.66 -1.10
N LEU A 29 4.33 -8.42 -0.43
CA LEU A 29 4.29 -8.12 1.00
C LEU A 29 4.92 -9.25 1.82
N LEU A 30 4.50 -10.49 1.57
CA LEU A 30 5.02 -11.67 2.26
C LEU A 30 6.52 -11.85 2.03
N ALA A 31 7.00 -11.68 0.80
CA ALA A 31 8.43 -11.78 0.48
C ALA A 31 9.27 -10.78 1.29
N GLY A 32 8.77 -9.56 1.47
CA GLY A 32 9.42 -8.56 2.33
C GLY A 32 9.46 -8.95 3.80
N LEU A 33 8.30 -9.37 4.33
CA LEU A 33 8.18 -9.83 5.73
C LEU A 33 9.14 -10.99 6.02
N GLU A 34 9.12 -12.03 5.18
CA GLU A 34 9.94 -13.23 5.36
C GLU A 34 11.45 -12.98 5.17
N LEU A 35 11.83 -12.11 4.21
CA LEU A 35 13.25 -11.73 4.04
C LEU A 35 13.76 -11.03 5.29
N ALA A 36 12.97 -10.10 5.85
CA ALA A 36 13.36 -9.40 7.08
C ALA A 36 13.45 -10.34 8.29
N VAL A 37 12.51 -11.29 8.44
CA VAL A 37 12.60 -12.34 9.48
C VAL A 37 13.87 -13.17 9.33
N SER A 38 14.21 -13.57 8.11
CA SER A 38 15.44 -14.30 7.81
C SER A 38 16.68 -13.50 8.23
N ASN A 39 16.73 -12.21 7.90
CA ASN A 39 17.86 -11.33 8.26
C ASN A 39 17.95 -11.08 9.77
N VAL A 40 16.81 -10.92 10.45
CA VAL A 40 16.75 -10.82 11.91
C VAL A 40 17.33 -12.07 12.55
N ASN A 41 16.93 -13.25 12.08
CA ASN A 41 17.40 -14.53 12.61
C ASN A 41 18.89 -14.76 12.33
N ALA A 42 19.35 -14.42 11.13
CA ALA A 42 20.79 -14.49 10.77
C ALA A 42 21.66 -13.57 11.64
N SER A 43 21.10 -12.45 12.11
CA SER A 43 21.78 -11.50 13.01
C SER A 43 21.62 -11.83 14.51
N GLY A 44 21.18 -13.03 14.86
CA GLY A 44 21.06 -13.50 16.26
C GLY A 44 19.66 -13.38 16.86
N GLY A 45 18.63 -13.10 16.05
CA GLY A 45 17.23 -13.05 16.47
C GLY A 45 16.88 -11.88 17.38
N ILE A 46 15.90 -12.08 18.23
CA ILE A 46 15.45 -11.13 19.26
C ILE A 46 16.11 -11.53 20.59
N ASN A 47 17.14 -10.80 20.98
CA ASN A 47 17.91 -11.07 22.21
C ASN A 47 18.35 -12.55 22.33
N GLY A 48 18.83 -13.12 21.20
CA GLY A 48 19.30 -14.49 21.12
C GLY A 48 18.21 -15.55 20.94
N ARG A 49 16.96 -15.15 20.70
CA ARG A 49 15.81 -16.03 20.43
C ARG A 49 15.36 -15.89 18.97
N PRO A 50 15.02 -16.98 18.29
CA PRO A 50 14.54 -16.89 16.93
C PRO A 50 13.19 -16.15 16.84
N LEU A 51 13.02 -15.36 15.77
CA LEU A 51 11.75 -14.75 15.37
C LEU A 51 11.03 -15.71 14.43
N ASP A 52 9.75 -15.94 14.68
CA ASP A 52 8.86 -16.76 13.88
C ASP A 52 7.70 -15.92 13.33
N LEU A 53 7.34 -16.14 12.07
CA LEU A 53 6.25 -15.43 11.39
C LEU A 53 5.08 -16.39 11.14
N ILE A 54 3.97 -16.18 11.83
CA ILE A 54 2.74 -16.94 11.63
C ILE A 54 1.87 -16.24 10.61
N VAL A 55 1.82 -16.75 9.39
CA VAL A 55 1.10 -16.13 8.27
C VAL A 55 -0.36 -16.59 8.24
N ARG A 56 -1.27 -15.63 7.99
CA ARG A 56 -2.68 -15.87 7.71
C ARG A 56 -3.10 -15.16 6.43
N ASP A 57 -3.74 -15.91 5.55
CA ASP A 57 -4.31 -15.38 4.31
C ASP A 57 -5.65 -14.70 4.59
N THR A 58 -5.74 -13.43 4.29
CA THR A 58 -6.97 -12.64 4.45
C THR A 58 -7.92 -12.76 3.26
N ALA A 59 -7.42 -13.16 2.09
CA ALA A 59 -8.18 -13.18 0.83
C ALA A 59 -8.91 -11.86 0.52
N ALA A 60 -8.45 -10.74 1.07
CA ALA A 60 -9.12 -9.44 1.07
C ALA A 60 -10.54 -9.45 1.69
N ASP A 61 -10.84 -10.40 2.56
CA ASP A 61 -12.09 -10.50 3.30
C ASP A 61 -11.92 -9.95 4.73
N PRO A 62 -12.62 -8.87 5.11
CA PRO A 62 -12.54 -8.29 6.45
C PRO A 62 -12.91 -9.27 7.57
N LYS A 63 -13.92 -10.12 7.36
CA LYS A 63 -14.36 -11.09 8.39
C LYS A 63 -13.34 -12.21 8.58
N LYS A 64 -12.76 -12.69 7.47
CA LYS A 64 -11.67 -13.67 7.53
C LYS A 64 -10.45 -13.09 8.24
N ALA A 65 -10.15 -11.82 8.00
CA ALA A 65 -9.05 -11.12 8.66
C ALA A 65 -9.29 -10.93 10.16
N GLU A 66 -10.50 -10.56 10.59
CA GLU A 66 -10.88 -10.49 12.02
C GLU A 66 -10.70 -11.84 12.72
N ALA A 67 -11.20 -12.92 12.13
CA ALA A 67 -11.01 -14.27 12.67
C ALA A 67 -9.53 -14.68 12.75
N ALA A 68 -8.73 -14.28 11.75
CA ALA A 68 -7.28 -14.50 11.77
C ALA A 68 -6.58 -13.73 12.89
N VAL A 69 -7.03 -12.50 13.21
CA VAL A 69 -6.52 -11.74 14.37
C VAL A 69 -6.82 -12.45 15.66
N ASP A 70 -8.05 -13.00 15.85
CA ASP A 70 -8.42 -13.78 17.04
C ASP A 70 -7.51 -15.00 17.21
N GLU A 71 -7.34 -15.80 16.17
CA GLU A 71 -6.46 -16.97 16.17
C GLU A 71 -5.01 -16.60 16.50
N LEU A 72 -4.47 -15.55 15.89
CA LEU A 72 -3.11 -15.10 16.16
C LEU A 72 -2.94 -14.61 17.60
N ALA A 73 -3.96 -13.96 18.16
CA ALA A 73 -3.95 -13.51 19.55
C ALA A 73 -3.93 -14.71 20.54
N GLU A 74 -4.69 -15.79 20.24
CA GLU A 74 -4.69 -17.05 21.01
C GLU A 74 -3.34 -17.78 20.91
N LEU A 75 -2.65 -17.68 19.76
CA LEU A 75 -1.30 -18.21 19.59
C LEU A 75 -0.20 -17.37 20.29
N ASN A 76 -0.63 -16.35 21.05
CA ASN A 76 0.24 -15.46 21.82
C ASN A 76 1.31 -14.76 20.97
N VAL A 77 0.94 -14.29 19.76
CA VAL A 77 1.84 -13.39 19.00
C VAL A 77 2.05 -12.09 19.76
N VAL A 78 3.26 -11.54 19.71
CA VAL A 78 3.61 -10.30 20.43
C VAL A 78 3.13 -9.06 19.68
N ALA A 79 3.01 -9.15 18.34
CA ALA A 79 2.51 -8.09 17.46
C ALA A 79 1.95 -8.68 16.17
N LEU A 80 1.21 -7.86 15.43
CA LEU A 80 0.69 -8.15 14.09
C LEU A 80 1.37 -7.27 13.05
N ALA A 81 1.58 -7.81 11.84
CA ALA A 81 2.17 -7.17 10.68
C ALA A 81 1.28 -7.36 9.44
N GLY A 82 1.32 -6.47 8.49
CA GLY A 82 0.51 -6.52 7.26
C GLY A 82 -0.42 -5.33 7.27
N GLU A 83 -1.33 -5.25 6.55
CA GLU A 83 -2.15 -5.77 5.46
C GLU A 83 -2.01 -4.81 4.26
N TYR A 84 -2.43 -5.21 3.08
CA TYR A 84 -2.41 -4.39 1.88
C TYR A 84 -3.75 -3.69 1.61
N HIS A 85 -4.87 -4.43 1.68
CA HIS A 85 -6.20 -3.90 1.39
C HIS A 85 -6.71 -3.01 2.52
N SER A 86 -6.99 -1.74 2.21
CA SER A 86 -7.36 -0.73 3.21
C SER A 86 -8.61 -1.07 4.02
N VAL A 87 -9.64 -1.66 3.39
CA VAL A 87 -10.87 -2.06 4.08
C VAL A 87 -10.61 -3.22 5.05
N VAL A 88 -9.74 -4.15 4.64
CA VAL A 88 -9.32 -5.30 5.49
C VAL A 88 -8.42 -4.81 6.62
N ALA A 89 -7.45 -3.94 6.33
CA ALA A 89 -6.57 -3.36 7.35
C ALA A 89 -7.35 -2.60 8.43
N ARG A 90 -8.47 -1.94 8.06
CA ARG A 90 -9.37 -1.30 9.01
C ARG A 90 -10.03 -2.32 9.95
N ALA A 91 -10.50 -3.45 9.44
CA ALA A 91 -11.06 -4.54 10.26
C ALA A 91 -9.98 -5.13 11.19
N VAL A 92 -8.78 -5.39 10.66
CA VAL A 92 -7.62 -5.83 11.47
C VAL A 92 -7.30 -4.82 12.56
N ALA A 93 -7.20 -3.52 12.24
CA ALA A 93 -6.88 -2.47 13.20
C ALA A 93 -7.90 -2.40 14.34
N THR A 94 -9.19 -2.43 14.00
CA THR A 94 -10.29 -2.42 14.97
C THR A 94 -10.23 -3.64 15.90
N ARG A 95 -9.99 -4.84 15.34
CA ARG A 95 -9.92 -6.07 16.12
C ARG A 95 -8.65 -6.15 16.97
N ALA A 96 -7.51 -5.73 16.44
CA ALA A 96 -6.24 -5.67 17.15
C ALA A 96 -6.29 -4.71 18.35
N ASP A 97 -6.89 -3.53 18.16
CA ASP A 97 -7.13 -2.56 19.23
C ASP A 97 -7.99 -3.14 20.36
N ALA A 98 -9.13 -3.77 20.00
CA ALA A 98 -10.03 -4.40 20.96
C ALA A 98 -9.36 -5.51 21.78
N LEU A 99 -8.45 -6.28 21.18
CA LEU A 99 -7.69 -7.36 21.82
C LEU A 99 -6.38 -6.89 22.46
N ARG A 100 -6.04 -5.60 22.32
CA ARG A 100 -4.77 -5.03 22.79
C ARG A 100 -3.55 -5.78 22.25
N VAL A 101 -3.54 -6.05 20.93
CA VAL A 101 -2.41 -6.61 20.22
C VAL A 101 -1.81 -5.52 19.33
N PRO A 102 -0.54 -5.12 19.50
CA PRO A 102 0.08 -4.12 18.64
C PRO A 102 0.01 -4.53 17.17
N PHE A 103 -0.49 -3.64 16.31
CA PHE A 103 -0.57 -3.86 14.88
C PHE A 103 0.21 -2.79 14.12
N LEU A 104 1.21 -3.21 13.34
CA LEU A 104 1.92 -2.36 12.41
C LEU A 104 1.39 -2.61 10.99
N CYS A 105 0.55 -1.69 10.52
CA CYS A 105 -0.01 -1.72 9.17
C CYS A 105 1.08 -1.38 8.14
N SER A 106 1.31 -2.29 7.19
CA SER A 106 2.38 -2.17 6.21
C SER A 106 2.03 -1.23 5.05
N SER A 107 0.95 -1.52 4.32
CA SER A 107 0.72 -0.96 2.98
C SER A 107 -0.66 -0.33 2.78
N ALA A 108 -1.59 -0.50 3.72
CA ALA A 108 -2.91 0.09 3.59
C ALA A 108 -2.89 1.60 3.88
N VAL A 109 -3.42 2.38 2.95
CA VAL A 109 -3.29 3.85 2.95
C VAL A 109 -4.55 4.61 3.40
N LEU A 110 -5.71 3.95 3.59
CA LEU A 110 -6.96 4.63 4.01
C LEU A 110 -6.71 5.49 5.26
N ASP A 111 -7.08 6.76 5.23
CA ASP A 111 -6.82 7.70 6.33
C ASP A 111 -7.41 7.18 7.64
N ALA A 112 -8.67 6.78 7.62
CA ALA A 112 -9.37 6.25 8.78
C ALA A 112 -9.20 4.73 8.92
N LEU A 113 -8.04 4.28 9.39
CA LEU A 113 -7.85 2.86 9.77
C LEU A 113 -8.63 2.46 11.01
N ILE A 114 -8.93 3.42 11.89
CA ILE A 114 -9.72 3.22 13.11
C ILE A 114 -10.47 4.52 13.43
N ASP A 115 -11.62 4.41 14.09
CA ASP A 115 -12.51 5.56 14.35
C ASP A 115 -12.05 6.44 15.52
N GLN A 116 -11.34 5.89 16.48
CA GLN A 116 -10.86 6.60 17.67
C GLN A 116 -9.34 6.51 17.80
N PRO A 117 -8.69 7.51 18.38
CA PRO A 117 -7.26 7.46 18.63
C PRO A 117 -6.85 6.25 19.47
N THR A 118 -5.81 5.52 19.02
CA THR A 118 -5.30 4.35 19.72
C THR A 118 -3.77 4.33 19.76
N ASN A 119 -3.21 3.65 20.78
CA ASN A 119 -1.79 3.31 20.83
C ASN A 119 -1.49 1.91 20.25
N TRP A 120 -2.51 1.10 19.96
CA TRP A 120 -2.34 -0.28 19.53
C TRP A 120 -2.06 -0.41 18.03
N VAL A 121 -2.24 0.66 17.26
CA VAL A 121 -2.08 0.64 15.80
C VAL A 121 -1.10 1.70 15.36
N ALA A 122 -0.14 1.29 14.52
CA ALA A 122 0.77 2.17 13.78
C ALA A 122 0.74 1.82 12.30
N ARG A 123 1.21 2.74 11.42
CA ARG A 123 1.23 2.54 9.98
C ARG A 123 2.52 3.05 9.35
N ILE A 124 3.10 2.23 8.45
CA ILE A 124 4.29 2.60 7.66
C ILE A 124 3.91 3.31 6.35
N ALA A 125 2.87 2.85 5.66
CA ALA A 125 2.42 3.46 4.41
C ALA A 125 1.93 4.91 4.61
N PRO A 126 2.04 5.79 3.61
CA PRO A 126 1.47 7.13 3.67
C PRO A 126 -0.06 7.09 3.76
N VAL A 127 -0.67 8.21 4.18
CA VAL A 127 -2.13 8.36 4.14
C VAL A 127 -2.62 8.60 2.72
N GLN A 128 -3.80 8.07 2.41
CA GLN A 128 -4.41 8.18 1.08
C GLN A 128 -4.59 9.64 0.67
N SER A 129 -5.08 10.48 1.56
CA SER A 129 -5.34 11.89 1.27
C SER A 129 -4.07 12.65 0.85
N HIS A 130 -2.91 12.32 1.41
CA HIS A 130 -1.65 12.94 1.02
C HIS A 130 -1.24 12.50 -0.40
N GLY A 131 -1.20 11.21 -0.66
CA GLY A 131 -0.82 10.69 -1.99
C GLY A 131 -1.75 11.17 -3.11
N TRP A 132 -3.05 11.22 -2.84
CA TRP A 132 -4.02 11.62 -3.86
C TRP A 132 -4.05 13.12 -4.14
N ARG A 133 -3.65 13.98 -3.17
CA ARG A 133 -3.38 15.40 -3.42
C ARG A 133 -2.17 15.59 -4.33
N ILE A 134 -1.09 14.84 -4.08
CA ILE A 134 0.09 14.83 -4.98
C ILE A 134 -0.30 14.42 -6.39
N TYR A 135 -1.14 13.40 -6.52
CA TYR A 135 -1.63 12.97 -7.84
C TYR A 135 -2.50 14.04 -8.51
N ALA A 136 -3.34 14.74 -7.73
CA ALA A 136 -4.14 15.86 -8.24
C ALA A 136 -3.25 17.04 -8.70
N ASP A 137 -2.19 17.37 -7.97
CA ASP A 137 -1.22 18.39 -8.38
C ASP A 137 -0.53 18.02 -9.69
N PHE A 138 -0.13 16.75 -9.83
CA PHE A 138 0.39 16.23 -11.10
C PHE A 138 -0.59 16.48 -12.25
N LEU A 139 -1.87 16.11 -12.08
CA LEU A 139 -2.89 16.29 -13.12
C LEU A 139 -3.08 17.76 -13.49
N LEU A 140 -3.16 18.65 -12.51
CA LEU A 140 -3.32 20.09 -12.72
C LEU A 140 -2.10 20.70 -13.44
N ASN A 141 -0.89 20.30 -13.05
CA ASN A 141 0.36 20.76 -13.66
C ASN A 141 0.51 20.23 -15.10
N ALA A 142 0.00 19.05 -15.38
CA ALA A 142 -0.09 18.49 -16.74
C ALA A 142 -1.22 19.11 -17.59
N GLY A 143 -2.00 20.06 -17.04
CA GLY A 143 -3.06 20.76 -17.74
C GLY A 143 -4.43 20.08 -17.72
N HIS A 144 -4.58 18.96 -16.99
CA HIS A 144 -5.85 18.25 -16.86
C HIS A 144 -6.75 18.91 -15.83
N ARG A 145 -7.54 19.90 -16.26
CA ARG A 145 -8.47 20.62 -15.35
C ARG A 145 -9.87 20.02 -15.30
N ARG A 146 -10.20 19.11 -16.21
CA ARG A 146 -11.44 18.35 -16.21
C ARG A 146 -11.10 16.88 -16.36
N ILE A 147 -11.35 16.11 -15.29
CA ILE A 147 -11.07 14.68 -15.24
C ILE A 147 -12.34 13.88 -15.08
N ALA A 148 -12.37 12.70 -15.65
CA ALA A 148 -13.38 11.67 -15.39
C ALA A 148 -12.82 10.64 -14.42
N VAL A 149 -13.67 10.09 -13.57
CA VAL A 149 -13.33 9.02 -12.63
C VAL A 149 -14.28 7.85 -12.89
N ALA A 150 -13.73 6.71 -13.31
CA ALA A 150 -14.48 5.46 -13.35
C ALA A 150 -14.33 4.77 -12.01
N SER A 151 -15.42 4.60 -11.27
CA SER A 151 -15.39 4.10 -9.90
C SER A 151 -16.26 2.85 -9.69
N GLN A 152 -15.82 2.01 -8.74
CA GLN A 152 -16.63 0.97 -8.14
C GLN A 152 -16.91 1.28 -6.67
N SER A 153 -18.05 0.80 -6.17
CA SER A 153 -18.45 1.03 -4.78
C SER A 153 -17.47 0.37 -3.81
N SER A 154 -16.75 1.18 -3.05
CA SER A 154 -15.99 0.77 -1.88
C SER A 154 -15.65 1.97 -0.99
N LEU A 155 -15.41 1.73 0.30
CA LEU A 155 -14.97 2.78 1.23
C LEU A 155 -13.66 3.43 0.76
N TYR A 156 -12.74 2.64 0.23
CA TYR A 156 -11.45 3.12 -0.27
C TYR A 156 -11.60 4.05 -1.47
N TRP A 157 -12.40 3.66 -2.48
CA TRP A 157 -12.62 4.47 -3.66
C TRP A 157 -13.42 5.73 -3.34
N ALA A 158 -14.48 5.62 -2.54
CA ALA A 158 -15.30 6.78 -2.13
C ALA A 158 -14.48 7.82 -1.36
N SER A 159 -13.55 7.37 -0.48
CA SER A 159 -12.62 8.28 0.19
C SER A 159 -11.71 9.01 -0.79
N GLY A 160 -11.14 8.29 -1.76
CA GLY A 160 -10.28 8.87 -2.77
C GLY A 160 -10.98 9.86 -3.69
N ILE A 161 -12.20 9.53 -4.15
CA ILE A 161 -13.03 10.44 -4.96
C ILE A 161 -13.26 11.74 -4.21
N ARG A 162 -13.61 11.68 -2.94
CA ARG A 162 -13.82 12.87 -2.12
C ARG A 162 -12.55 13.73 -2.04
N VAL A 163 -11.40 13.13 -1.82
CA VAL A 163 -10.11 13.86 -1.81
C VAL A 163 -9.88 14.56 -3.15
N LEU A 164 -10.11 13.86 -4.28
CA LEU A 164 -9.94 14.43 -5.61
C LEU A 164 -10.94 15.56 -5.85
N GLN A 165 -12.23 15.37 -5.54
CA GLN A 165 -13.27 16.36 -5.74
C GLN A 165 -12.97 17.64 -4.95
N ASP A 166 -12.73 17.53 -3.65
CA ASP A 166 -12.43 18.67 -2.78
C ASP A 166 -11.18 19.43 -3.26
N TYR A 167 -10.11 18.70 -3.57
CA TYR A 167 -8.86 19.30 -3.96
C TYR A 167 -8.88 19.96 -5.33
N PHE A 168 -9.51 19.32 -6.32
CA PHE A 168 -9.65 19.86 -7.67
C PHE A 168 -10.55 21.08 -7.71
N THR A 169 -11.69 21.03 -7.01
CA THR A 169 -12.67 22.12 -7.02
C THR A 169 -12.07 23.41 -6.45
N THR A 170 -11.33 23.32 -5.36
CA THR A 170 -10.66 24.48 -4.74
C THR A 170 -9.59 25.11 -5.63
N ARG A 171 -9.13 24.39 -6.68
CA ARG A 171 -8.12 24.83 -7.65
C ARG A 171 -8.67 25.07 -9.06
N GLY A 172 -10.01 25.20 -9.18
CA GLY A 172 -10.71 25.47 -10.43
C GLY A 172 -10.76 24.29 -11.39
N GLY A 173 -10.60 23.07 -10.90
CA GLY A 173 -10.77 21.84 -11.65
C GLY A 173 -12.20 21.28 -11.54
N THR A 174 -12.51 20.27 -12.35
CA THR A 174 -13.79 19.55 -12.35
C THR A 174 -13.56 18.06 -12.36
N VAL A 175 -14.27 17.33 -11.51
CA VAL A 175 -14.29 15.86 -11.46
C VAL A 175 -15.68 15.40 -11.91
N VAL A 176 -15.73 14.51 -12.91
CA VAL A 176 -16.96 13.84 -13.39
C VAL A 176 -16.85 12.38 -13.01
N GLU A 177 -17.77 11.87 -12.22
CA GLU A 177 -17.75 10.48 -11.76
C GLU A 177 -18.66 9.60 -12.62
N PHE A 178 -18.15 8.42 -13.00
CA PHE A 178 -18.90 7.34 -13.65
C PHE A 178 -18.97 6.16 -12.69
N ASP A 179 -20.12 5.93 -12.09
CA ASP A 179 -20.36 4.77 -11.23
C ASP A 179 -20.60 3.52 -12.09
N LEU A 180 -19.64 2.62 -12.12
CA LEU A 180 -19.70 1.39 -12.90
C LEU A 180 -20.74 0.38 -12.40
N HIS A 181 -21.28 0.56 -11.21
CA HIS A 181 -22.37 -0.27 -10.73
C HIS A 181 -23.66 0.03 -11.52
N SER A 182 -23.88 1.29 -11.87
CA SER A 182 -25.04 1.74 -12.63
C SER A 182 -24.83 1.68 -14.14
N SER A 183 -23.65 2.01 -14.65
CA SER A 183 -23.38 2.18 -16.08
C SER A 183 -22.71 0.99 -16.75
N GLY A 184 -21.97 0.20 -15.99
CA GLY A 184 -21.13 -0.92 -16.49
C GLY A 184 -19.92 -0.47 -17.32
N PRO A 185 -18.88 -1.34 -17.48
CA PRO A 185 -17.64 -0.99 -18.19
C PRO A 185 -17.83 -0.66 -19.68
N ALA A 186 -18.87 -1.21 -20.33
CA ALA A 186 -19.12 -1.01 -21.76
C ALA A 186 -19.48 0.45 -22.12
N ASN A 187 -20.06 1.19 -21.19
CA ASN A 187 -20.53 2.56 -21.44
C ASN A 187 -19.45 3.63 -21.16
N VAL A 188 -18.32 3.24 -20.57
CA VAL A 188 -17.28 4.19 -20.12
C VAL A 188 -16.77 5.05 -21.30
N CYS A 189 -16.59 4.50 -22.50
CA CYS A 189 -16.08 5.24 -23.64
C CYS A 189 -17.06 6.37 -24.07
N ASP A 190 -18.36 6.09 -24.14
CA ASP A 190 -19.35 7.06 -24.53
C ASP A 190 -19.53 8.14 -23.45
N GLU A 191 -19.59 7.76 -22.18
CA GLU A 191 -19.62 8.69 -21.06
C GLU A 191 -18.39 9.60 -21.05
N LEU A 192 -17.21 9.03 -21.33
CA LEU A 192 -15.96 9.76 -21.38
C LEU A 192 -15.93 10.81 -22.51
N VAL A 193 -16.39 10.45 -23.72
CA VAL A 193 -16.56 11.37 -24.85
C VAL A 193 -17.51 12.51 -24.47
N ASN A 194 -18.67 12.17 -23.90
CA ASN A 194 -19.68 13.16 -23.51
C ASN A 194 -19.22 14.08 -22.38
N SER A 195 -18.38 13.60 -21.49
CA SER A 195 -17.87 14.35 -20.34
C SER A 195 -16.91 15.48 -20.73
N ARG A 196 -16.27 15.39 -21.91
CA ARG A 196 -15.18 16.27 -22.35
C ARG A 196 -13.99 16.31 -21.37
N ALA A 197 -13.80 15.25 -20.60
CA ALA A 197 -12.64 15.11 -19.75
C ALA A 197 -11.36 14.88 -20.58
N THR A 198 -10.24 15.35 -20.08
CA THR A 198 -8.93 15.16 -20.73
C THR A 198 -8.14 14.02 -20.11
N ALA A 199 -8.61 13.49 -18.97
CA ALA A 199 -8.05 12.33 -18.30
C ALA A 199 -9.15 11.44 -17.72
N LEU A 200 -8.93 10.12 -17.74
CA LEU A 200 -9.72 9.10 -17.07
C LEU A 200 -8.92 8.54 -15.90
N ILE A 201 -9.48 8.57 -14.70
CA ILE A 201 -8.86 8.02 -13.49
C ILE A 201 -9.58 6.74 -13.10
N LEU A 202 -8.84 5.64 -12.97
CA LEU A 202 -9.36 4.32 -12.66
C LEU A 202 -9.38 4.10 -11.14
N LEU A 203 -10.57 4.06 -10.56
CA LEU A 203 -10.82 3.75 -9.16
C LEU A 203 -11.66 2.48 -9.06
N VAL A 204 -11.10 1.40 -9.58
CA VAL A 204 -11.78 0.13 -9.82
C VAL A 204 -10.91 -1.06 -9.42
N GLY A 205 -11.56 -2.21 -9.27
CA GLY A 205 -10.88 -3.47 -9.00
C GLY A 205 -9.90 -3.89 -10.09
N TYR A 206 -8.98 -4.73 -9.70
CA TYR A 206 -7.95 -5.30 -10.56
C TYR A 206 -7.93 -6.84 -10.40
N PRO A 207 -7.73 -7.61 -11.46
CA PRO A 207 -7.53 -7.19 -12.84
C PRO A 207 -8.77 -6.61 -13.52
N GLU A 208 -9.95 -7.06 -13.14
CA GLU A 208 -11.19 -6.55 -13.73
C GLU A 208 -11.96 -5.65 -12.75
N PRO A 209 -12.59 -4.59 -13.27
CA PRO A 209 -12.75 -4.21 -14.68
C PRO A 209 -11.63 -3.31 -15.24
N ALA A 210 -10.55 -3.03 -14.49
CA ALA A 210 -9.49 -2.11 -14.91
C ALA A 210 -8.91 -2.46 -16.29
N VAL A 211 -8.54 -3.73 -16.52
CA VAL A 211 -7.96 -4.19 -17.79
C VAL A 211 -8.92 -4.00 -18.96
N SER A 212 -10.18 -4.39 -18.79
CA SER A 212 -11.21 -4.22 -19.83
C SER A 212 -11.45 -2.76 -20.17
N ILE A 213 -11.48 -1.86 -19.19
CA ILE A 213 -11.64 -0.41 -19.41
C ILE A 213 -10.44 0.16 -20.18
N VAL A 214 -9.21 -0.13 -19.75
CA VAL A 214 -8.01 0.36 -20.44
C VAL A 214 -8.01 -0.07 -21.91
N LYS A 215 -8.25 -1.37 -22.18
CA LYS A 215 -8.31 -1.89 -23.55
C LYS A 215 -9.40 -1.23 -24.39
N SER A 216 -10.58 -0.98 -23.81
CA SER A 216 -11.67 -0.31 -24.52
C SER A 216 -11.34 1.13 -24.86
N VAL A 217 -10.79 1.90 -23.92
CA VAL A 217 -10.40 3.29 -24.12
C VAL A 217 -9.27 3.43 -25.13
N ARG A 218 -8.25 2.55 -25.07
CA ARG A 218 -7.11 2.56 -26.01
C ARG A 218 -7.51 2.23 -27.44
N ARG A 219 -8.56 1.45 -27.66
CA ARG A 219 -9.09 1.07 -28.97
C ARG A 219 -10.05 2.10 -29.58
N ASP A 220 -10.62 2.98 -28.76
CA ASP A 220 -11.57 3.99 -29.23
C ASP A 220 -10.83 5.22 -29.79
N GLN A 221 -10.89 5.39 -31.12
CA GLN A 221 -10.20 6.50 -31.81
C GLN A 221 -10.66 7.88 -31.32
N ARG A 222 -11.88 8.01 -30.81
CA ARG A 222 -12.40 9.27 -30.23
C ARG A 222 -11.64 9.69 -28.98
N LEU A 223 -10.97 8.73 -28.32
CA LEU A 223 -10.27 8.85 -27.04
C LEU A 223 -8.74 8.75 -27.18
N ALA A 224 -8.20 8.81 -28.40
CA ALA A 224 -6.77 8.64 -28.68
C ALA A 224 -5.87 9.60 -27.88
N GLN A 225 -6.37 10.75 -27.45
CA GLN A 225 -5.62 11.77 -26.70
C GLN A 225 -5.92 11.76 -25.20
N ILE A 226 -6.78 10.84 -24.73
CA ILE A 226 -7.13 10.78 -23.32
C ILE A 226 -5.98 10.20 -22.49
N MET A 227 -5.61 10.86 -21.41
CA MET A 227 -4.72 10.27 -20.42
C MET A 227 -5.51 9.27 -19.56
N ILE A 228 -4.99 8.07 -19.37
CA ILE A 228 -5.53 7.12 -18.39
C ILE A 228 -4.61 7.14 -17.18
N GLY A 229 -5.16 7.23 -15.97
CA GLY A 229 -4.41 7.19 -14.72
C GLY A 229 -4.92 6.13 -13.76
N ALA A 230 -4.02 5.51 -12.99
CA ALA A 230 -4.32 4.46 -12.03
C ALA A 230 -3.64 4.72 -10.68
N PRO A 231 -4.11 5.73 -9.89
CA PRO A 231 -3.40 6.23 -8.71
C PRO A 231 -3.18 5.18 -7.61
N ALA A 232 -3.96 4.10 -7.58
CA ALA A 232 -3.82 3.04 -6.57
C ALA A 232 -2.61 2.10 -6.79
N GLY A 233 -1.81 2.31 -7.83
CA GLY A 233 -0.52 1.63 -8.00
C GLY A 233 -0.58 0.32 -8.81
N GLN A 234 -1.69 0.00 -9.48
CA GLN A 234 -1.81 -1.21 -10.32
C GLN A 234 -0.66 -1.36 -11.33
N PRO A 235 -0.22 -0.29 -12.03
CA PRO A 235 0.87 -0.41 -13.01
C PRO A 235 2.25 -0.75 -12.45
N GLU A 236 2.45 -0.71 -11.12
CA GLU A 236 3.71 -1.14 -10.49
C GLU A 236 3.99 -2.64 -10.72
N PHE A 237 2.95 -3.46 -10.79
CA PHE A 237 3.06 -4.91 -10.80
C PHE A 237 3.23 -5.49 -12.20
N ALA A 238 3.91 -6.65 -12.30
CA ALA A 238 4.23 -7.29 -13.56
C ALA A 238 2.98 -7.80 -14.31
N ASP A 239 1.97 -8.27 -13.58
CA ASP A 239 0.69 -8.73 -14.14
C ASP A 239 0.00 -7.65 -14.97
N TRP A 240 0.12 -6.35 -14.59
CA TRP A 240 -0.41 -5.24 -15.37
C TRP A 240 0.15 -5.22 -16.78
N ALA A 241 1.47 -5.31 -16.92
CA ALA A 241 2.12 -5.34 -18.23
C ALA A 241 1.77 -6.62 -19.01
N THR A 242 1.70 -7.76 -18.32
CA THR A 242 1.34 -9.05 -18.93
C THR A 242 -0.09 -9.04 -19.50
N LEU A 243 -1.06 -8.49 -18.76
CA LEU A 243 -2.47 -8.47 -19.15
C LEU A 243 -2.80 -7.45 -20.22
N LEU A 244 -2.10 -6.32 -20.23
CA LEU A 244 -2.37 -5.18 -21.11
C LEU A 244 -1.43 -5.13 -22.35
N GLY A 245 -0.25 -5.75 -22.29
CA GLY A 245 0.73 -5.64 -23.36
C GLY A 245 1.10 -4.19 -23.65
N ASP A 246 1.02 -3.78 -24.92
CA ASP A 246 1.34 -2.41 -25.35
C ASP A 246 0.42 -1.34 -24.75
N ASP A 247 -0.79 -1.69 -24.30
CA ASP A 247 -1.72 -0.78 -23.64
C ASP A 247 -1.32 -0.43 -22.19
N SER A 248 -0.31 -1.11 -21.62
CA SER A 248 0.12 -0.98 -20.23
C SER A 248 0.92 0.27 -19.91
N VAL A 249 1.47 0.94 -20.93
CA VAL A 249 2.41 2.06 -20.79
C VAL A 249 1.72 3.42 -20.70
N ALA A 250 2.46 4.45 -20.28
CA ALA A 250 1.98 5.83 -20.16
C ALA A 250 0.66 5.92 -19.34
N ILE A 251 0.56 5.15 -18.25
CA ILE A 251 -0.53 5.21 -17.29
C ILE A 251 0.05 5.64 -15.94
N PRO A 252 -0.04 6.93 -15.57
CA PRO A 252 0.50 7.45 -14.33
C PRO A 252 -0.14 6.80 -13.09
N PHE A 253 0.69 6.55 -12.08
CA PHE A 253 0.28 6.01 -10.79
C PHE A 253 1.17 6.52 -9.65
N LEU A 254 0.68 6.38 -8.41
CA LEU A 254 1.44 6.74 -7.21
C LEU A 254 2.41 5.62 -6.85
N ARG A 255 3.65 6.02 -6.60
CA ARG A 255 4.72 5.13 -6.15
C ARG A 255 5.26 5.58 -4.81
N TYR A 256 5.13 4.72 -3.81
CA TYR A 256 5.48 5.02 -2.41
C TYR A 256 6.92 4.61 -2.09
N ARG A 257 7.86 5.08 -2.91
CA ARG A 257 9.29 4.88 -2.67
C ARG A 257 10.10 6.08 -3.21
N PRO A 258 11.29 6.36 -2.65
CA PRO A 258 12.17 7.40 -3.18
C PRO A 258 12.70 6.99 -4.56
N GLU A 259 13.10 7.97 -5.36
CA GLU A 259 13.71 7.75 -6.67
C GLU A 259 15.00 6.93 -6.55
N ARG A 260 15.79 7.22 -5.49
CA ARG A 260 17.01 6.49 -5.18
C ARG A 260 16.93 5.91 -3.78
N LEU A 261 17.15 4.62 -3.69
CA LEU A 261 17.26 3.93 -2.41
C LEU A 261 18.62 4.24 -1.74
N SER A 262 18.64 4.15 -0.41
CA SER A 262 19.88 4.13 0.34
C SER A 262 20.73 2.89 -0.02
N PRO A 263 22.03 2.83 0.32
CA PRO A 263 22.82 1.61 0.16
C PRO A 263 22.19 0.39 0.87
N PHE A 264 21.52 0.61 1.99
CA PHE A 264 20.75 -0.43 2.68
C PHE A 264 19.56 -0.88 1.84
N GLY A 265 18.74 0.06 1.38
CA GLY A 265 17.58 -0.24 0.52
C GLY A 265 17.95 -0.96 -0.76
N THR A 266 19.08 -0.60 -1.40
CA THR A 266 19.59 -1.28 -2.61
C THR A 266 19.99 -2.73 -2.34
N ARG A 267 20.61 -3.03 -1.20
CA ARG A 267 20.92 -4.43 -0.83
C ARG A 267 19.65 -5.26 -0.62
N VAL A 268 18.65 -4.65 0.02
CA VAL A 268 17.34 -5.31 0.22
C VAL A 268 16.62 -5.50 -1.12
N GLU A 269 16.66 -4.51 -2.03
CA GLU A 269 16.11 -4.64 -3.38
C GLU A 269 16.69 -5.83 -4.14
N THR A 270 18.02 -6.01 -4.10
CA THR A 270 18.69 -7.15 -4.73
C THR A 270 18.21 -8.48 -4.15
N ALA A 271 18.14 -8.60 -2.84
CA ALA A 271 17.68 -9.82 -2.16
C ALA A 271 16.18 -10.11 -2.41
N LEU A 272 15.35 -9.07 -2.49
CA LEU A 272 13.93 -9.19 -2.85
C LEU A 272 13.76 -9.62 -4.31
N HIS A 273 14.59 -9.09 -5.22
CA HIS A 273 14.56 -9.48 -6.63
C HIS A 273 14.92 -10.97 -6.81
N GLU A 274 15.95 -11.45 -6.12
CA GLU A 274 16.33 -12.86 -6.12
C GLU A 274 15.20 -13.76 -5.59
N ARG A 275 14.50 -13.31 -4.53
CA ARG A 275 13.41 -14.07 -3.90
C ARG A 275 12.14 -14.10 -4.74
N LEU A 276 11.78 -12.99 -5.36
CA LEU A 276 10.56 -12.84 -6.18
C LEU A 276 10.74 -13.32 -7.61
N VAL A 277 12.00 -13.36 -8.11
CA VAL A 277 12.36 -13.61 -9.52
C VAL A 277 11.76 -12.54 -10.45
N GLU A 278 11.45 -11.37 -9.89
CA GLU A 278 10.96 -10.18 -10.60
C GLU A 278 11.30 -8.91 -9.81
N ALA A 279 11.07 -7.73 -10.41
CA ALA A 279 11.30 -6.46 -9.73
C ALA A 279 10.37 -6.31 -8.52
N PRO A 280 10.91 -6.05 -7.30
CA PRO A 280 10.09 -5.86 -6.13
C PRO A 280 9.28 -4.57 -6.23
N SER A 281 7.96 -4.66 -5.98
CA SER A 281 7.10 -3.49 -5.82
C SER A 281 7.38 -2.77 -4.50
N PHE A 282 6.86 -1.53 -4.36
CA PHE A 282 6.97 -0.79 -3.09
C PHE A 282 6.41 -1.56 -1.89
N VAL A 283 5.44 -2.44 -2.10
CA VAL A 283 4.82 -3.28 -1.06
C VAL A 283 5.82 -4.26 -0.42
N ALA A 284 6.77 -4.79 -1.18
CA ALA A 284 7.80 -5.67 -0.65
C ALA A 284 8.74 -4.93 0.32
N PHE A 285 9.10 -3.69 0.00
CA PHE A 285 9.89 -2.84 0.91
C PHE A 285 9.12 -2.49 2.18
N GLU A 286 7.83 -2.23 2.07
CA GLU A 286 6.96 -1.97 3.23
C GLU A 286 6.87 -3.18 4.15
N GLY A 287 6.75 -4.39 3.59
CA GLY A 287 6.80 -5.63 4.36
C GLY A 287 8.13 -5.81 5.10
N TYR A 288 9.25 -5.56 4.42
CA TYR A 288 10.57 -5.63 5.02
C TYR A 288 10.72 -4.63 6.18
N ASP A 289 10.35 -3.38 5.95
CA ASP A 289 10.43 -2.30 6.94
C ASP A 289 9.55 -2.60 8.16
N THR A 290 8.39 -3.23 7.96
CA THR A 290 7.47 -3.61 9.05
C THR A 290 8.16 -4.54 10.07
N ILE A 291 8.81 -5.60 9.60
CA ILE A 291 9.55 -6.52 10.49
C ILE A 291 10.79 -5.85 11.08
N THR A 292 11.48 -5.00 10.31
CA THR A 292 12.63 -4.24 10.80
C THR A 292 12.25 -3.38 12.02
N VAL A 293 11.13 -2.66 11.94
CA VAL A 293 10.58 -1.86 13.04
C VAL A 293 10.20 -2.74 14.23
N LEU A 294 9.41 -3.79 14.02
CA LEU A 294 8.97 -4.67 15.10
C LEU A 294 10.15 -5.37 15.79
N ALA A 295 11.16 -5.82 15.03
CA ALA A 295 12.36 -6.41 15.61
C ALA A 295 13.19 -5.41 16.43
N HIS A 296 13.29 -4.16 15.96
CA HIS A 296 13.91 -3.08 16.74
C HIS A 296 13.17 -2.85 18.06
N MET A 297 11.85 -2.76 18.03
CA MET A 297 11.03 -2.55 19.21
C MET A 297 11.13 -3.71 20.21
N LEU A 298 11.08 -4.95 19.72
CA LEU A 298 11.23 -6.15 20.54
C LEU A 298 12.60 -6.26 21.22
N ARG A 299 13.67 -5.85 20.54
CA ARG A 299 15.03 -5.81 21.12
C ARG A 299 15.18 -4.72 22.17
N SER A 300 14.56 -3.57 21.95
CA SER A 300 14.73 -2.37 22.77
C SER A 300 13.76 -2.29 23.94
N TYR A 301 12.52 -2.75 23.78
CA TYR A 301 11.43 -2.55 24.75
C TYR A 301 10.82 -3.86 25.27
N GLY A 302 11.27 -5.03 24.74
CA GLY A 302 10.78 -6.34 25.16
C GLY A 302 9.50 -6.78 24.43
N GLU A 303 8.88 -7.85 24.96
CA GLU A 303 7.77 -8.56 24.31
C GLU A 303 6.40 -8.25 24.93
N ASP A 304 6.37 -7.41 25.95
CA ASP A 304 5.10 -6.96 26.53
C ASP A 304 4.34 -6.08 25.52
N ARG A 305 3.11 -6.47 25.20
CA ARG A 305 2.27 -5.80 24.21
C ARG A 305 2.02 -4.33 24.55
N THR A 306 1.85 -4.01 25.85
CA THR A 306 1.63 -2.62 26.30
C THR A 306 2.87 -1.78 26.09
N HIS A 307 4.05 -2.31 26.44
CA HIS A 307 5.31 -1.61 26.20
C HIS A 307 5.56 -1.37 24.72
N ILE A 308 5.21 -2.32 23.83
CA ILE A 308 5.30 -2.13 22.38
C ILE A 308 4.34 -1.01 21.95
N ALA A 309 3.07 -1.04 22.37
CA ALA A 309 2.07 -0.05 22.00
C ALA A 309 2.42 1.38 22.47
N GLU A 310 3.15 1.53 23.58
CA GLU A 310 3.60 2.81 24.12
C GLU A 310 4.93 3.29 23.52
N SER A 311 5.60 2.45 22.73
CA SER A 311 6.95 2.74 22.24
C SER A 311 7.02 3.34 20.84
N TRP A 312 5.92 3.43 20.10
CA TRP A 312 5.92 3.98 18.74
C TRP A 312 6.63 5.34 18.61
N PRO A 313 6.39 6.36 19.50
CA PRO A 313 7.05 7.65 19.37
C PRO A 313 8.56 7.64 19.66
N ARG A 314 9.09 6.53 20.18
CA ARG A 314 10.51 6.35 20.45
C ARG A 314 11.25 5.58 19.36
N VAL A 315 10.53 5.10 18.35
CA VAL A 315 11.12 4.38 17.22
C VAL A 315 11.91 5.34 16.35
N SER A 316 13.18 4.98 16.10
CA SER A 316 14.04 5.64 15.13
C SER A 316 14.96 4.57 14.52
N VAL A 317 14.64 4.10 13.31
CA VAL A 317 15.34 3.00 12.67
C VAL A 317 15.53 3.28 11.18
N GLU A 318 16.70 2.90 10.64
CA GLU A 318 16.92 2.96 9.19
C GLU A 318 16.06 1.89 8.51
N GLY A 319 15.17 2.34 7.63
CA GLY A 319 14.37 1.49 6.75
C GLY A 319 14.91 1.47 5.32
N THR A 320 14.31 0.67 4.48
CA THR A 320 14.69 0.51 3.07
C THR A 320 14.47 1.79 2.26
N ARG A 321 13.50 2.63 2.66
CA ARG A 321 13.05 3.85 1.98
C ARG A 321 13.47 5.14 2.69
N GLY A 322 14.24 5.04 3.76
CA GLY A 322 14.71 6.14 4.59
C GLY A 322 14.50 5.88 6.07
N GLN A 323 14.68 6.92 6.89
CA GLN A 323 14.51 6.83 8.34
C GLN A 323 13.04 6.64 8.72
N ILE A 324 12.77 5.66 9.58
CA ILE A 324 11.42 5.37 10.07
C ILE A 324 11.26 5.93 11.48
N GLN A 325 10.30 6.83 11.64
CA GLN A 325 9.88 7.43 12.90
C GLN A 325 8.36 7.58 12.88
N PHE A 326 7.71 7.51 14.04
CA PHE A 326 6.26 7.63 14.14
C PHE A 326 5.86 8.88 14.92
N SER A 327 4.81 9.55 14.43
CA SER A 327 4.20 10.70 15.08
C SER A 327 2.68 10.64 15.01
N ARG A 328 2.02 11.46 15.82
CA ARG A 328 0.58 11.71 15.65
C ARG A 328 0.40 12.81 14.61
N MET A 329 -0.49 12.57 13.68
CA MET A 329 -0.87 13.55 12.66
C MET A 329 -2.31 14.01 12.87
N PRO A 330 -2.65 15.27 12.53
CA PRO A 330 -4.03 15.76 12.59
C PRO A 330 -4.97 14.84 11.80
N ASN A 331 -6.11 14.49 12.41
CA ASN A 331 -7.15 13.63 11.82
C ASN A 331 -6.72 12.19 11.51
N ILE A 332 -5.56 11.74 12.01
CA ILE A 332 -5.08 10.36 11.88
C ILE A 332 -5.05 9.72 13.27
N ASN A 333 -5.88 8.70 13.49
CA ASN A 333 -6.12 8.07 14.78
C ASN A 333 -5.10 6.98 15.15
N VAL A 334 -4.10 6.74 14.30
CA VAL A 334 -3.01 5.79 14.52
C VAL A 334 -1.66 6.52 14.62
N TRP A 335 -0.63 5.83 15.07
CA TRP A 335 0.74 6.32 14.94
C TRP A 335 1.15 6.23 13.46
N GLN A 336 1.56 7.37 12.89
CA GLN A 336 1.89 7.46 11.47
C GLN A 336 3.39 7.63 11.26
N CYS A 337 3.97 6.82 10.39
CA CYS A 337 5.35 6.98 9.93
C CYS A 337 5.50 8.22 9.05
N GLY A 338 6.58 8.97 9.23
CA GLY A 338 7.07 9.91 8.23
C GLY A 338 7.64 9.15 7.04
N TRP A 339 7.38 9.59 5.82
CA TRP A 339 7.78 8.88 4.59
C TRP A 339 8.56 9.78 3.63
N PRO A 340 9.37 9.18 2.73
CA PRO A 340 10.02 9.93 1.66
C PRO A 340 8.99 10.52 0.69
N PRO A 341 9.39 11.49 -0.15
CA PRO A 341 8.51 12.06 -1.16
C PRO A 341 7.83 10.99 -2.01
N ILE A 342 6.54 11.19 -2.26
CA ILE A 342 5.74 10.32 -3.12
C ILE A 342 5.97 10.73 -4.57
N GLN A 343 6.11 9.76 -5.45
CA GLN A 343 6.28 9.98 -6.88
C GLN A 343 5.00 9.63 -7.64
N VAL A 344 4.74 10.39 -8.71
CA VAL A 344 3.87 9.95 -9.80
C VAL A 344 4.79 9.45 -10.91
N VAL A 345 4.63 8.20 -11.28
CA VAL A 345 5.44 7.52 -12.28
C VAL A 345 4.55 6.81 -13.30
N ASP A 346 5.09 6.50 -14.47
CA ASP A 346 4.45 5.57 -15.41
C ASP A 346 5.47 4.56 -15.95
N ARG A 347 4.96 3.52 -16.63
CA ARG A 347 5.82 2.65 -17.45
C ARG A 347 6.23 3.38 -18.71
N GLU A 348 7.55 3.41 -18.98
CA GLU A 348 8.12 4.12 -20.13
C GLU A 348 7.68 3.45 -21.43
N PRO A 349 7.06 4.20 -22.40
CA PRO A 349 6.60 3.59 -23.65
C PRO A 349 7.68 2.87 -24.47
N ALA A 350 8.90 3.41 -24.48
CA ALA A 350 10.01 2.81 -25.22
C ALA A 350 10.64 1.60 -24.49
N ARG A 351 10.42 1.47 -23.17
CA ARG A 351 10.99 0.44 -22.30
C ARG A 351 10.00 0.10 -21.18
N PRO A 352 8.98 -0.73 -21.46
CA PRO A 352 7.88 -1.00 -20.51
C PRO A 352 8.30 -1.67 -19.19
N ASP A 353 9.51 -2.21 -19.16
CA ASP A 353 10.17 -2.74 -17.95
C ASP A 353 10.71 -1.66 -17.00
N ARG A 354 10.74 -0.40 -17.45
CA ARG A 354 11.22 0.75 -16.68
C ARG A 354 10.11 1.72 -16.33
N PHE A 355 10.32 2.39 -15.20
CA PHE A 355 9.46 3.48 -14.75
C PHE A 355 10.18 4.81 -14.94
N ARG A 356 9.45 5.81 -15.42
CA ARG A 356 9.92 7.21 -15.46
C ARG A 356 9.15 8.04 -14.46
N THR A 357 9.84 8.93 -13.76
CA THR A 357 9.24 9.88 -12.83
C THR A 357 8.63 11.03 -13.60
N LEU A 358 7.34 11.28 -13.41
CA LEU A 358 6.59 12.36 -14.04
C LEU A 358 6.44 13.56 -13.10
N TYR A 359 6.32 13.28 -11.78
CA TYR A 359 6.14 14.29 -10.75
C TYR A 359 6.64 13.77 -9.41
N VAL A 360 7.22 14.64 -8.60
CA VAL A 360 7.63 14.34 -7.22
C VAL A 360 6.86 15.27 -6.31
N GLY A 361 6.07 14.71 -5.42
CA GLY A 361 5.40 15.46 -4.37
C GLY A 361 6.39 15.94 -3.31
N GLU A 362 6.08 17.08 -2.70
CA GLU A 362 6.83 17.55 -1.55
C GLU A 362 6.64 16.59 -0.37
N ALA A 363 7.67 16.44 0.46
CA ALA A 363 7.55 15.72 1.71
C ALA A 363 6.46 16.39 2.57
N ALA A 364 5.69 15.60 3.33
CA ALA A 364 4.79 16.18 4.32
C ALA A 364 5.65 16.81 5.43
N ASP A 365 5.42 18.11 5.69
CA ASP A 365 6.02 18.84 6.82
C ASP A 365 5.56 18.28 8.18
#